data_a43b5ae541198f814267adca424bdc8a
#
_entry.id   a43b5ae541198f814267adca424bdc8a
#
_cell.length_a   1.000
_cell.length_b   1.000
_cell.length_c   1.000
_cell.angle_alpha   90.00
_cell.angle_beta   90.00
_cell.angle_gamma   90.00
#
_symmetry.space_group_name_H-M   'P 1'
#
loop_
_entity.id
_entity.type
_entity.pdbx_description
1 polymer ?
#
loop_
_entity_poly.entity_id
_entity_poly.type
_entity_poly.pdbx_seq_one_letter_code
_entity_poly.pdbx_strand_id
1 'polypeptide(L)'
;MYIINTAITMGNDRSTIVVVDDESDLVFMFKVTLEMNGYNVIGFTNPVEALEYLKKNHDKCTLLITDYRMPEINGCELATKIKEIDEKIKVIIITAYENIIENTFDFELIKKPISTTKLLEVVAKNIDIK
;
A
#
# COMPACT_ATOMS: atom_id res chain seq x y z
N MET A 1 3.69 10.19 -28.24
CA MET A 1 4.09 10.18 -27.88
C MET A 1 4.20 10.05 -27.35
N TYR A 2 4.12 10.01 -27.30
CA TYR A 2 4.50 9.77 -26.76
C TYR A 2 5.24 9.70 -26.23
N ILE A 3 5.62 9.66 -26.15
CA ILE A 3 6.45 9.47 -25.72
C ILE A 3 6.60 9.79 -25.04
N ILE A 4 6.67 10.03 -25.05
CA ILE A 4 7.10 10.32 -24.43
C ILE A 4 6.96 10.50 -23.55
N ASN A 5 6.64 10.46 -23.25
CA ASN A 5 6.66 10.62 -22.19
C ASN A 5 7.36 9.97 -21.35
N THR A 6 7.71 9.36 -21.51
CA THR A 6 8.54 8.59 -20.93
C THR A 6 9.68 9.20 -20.32
N ALA A 7 10.29 9.89 -21.00
CA ALA A 7 11.45 10.46 -20.53
C ALA A 7 11.23 11.20 -19.31
N ILE A 8 10.12 11.67 -19.16
CA ILE A 8 9.85 12.37 -18.11
C ILE A 8 9.78 11.66 -16.87
N THR A 9 9.46 10.46 -16.93
CA THR A 9 9.27 9.74 -15.75
C THR A 9 10.47 9.14 -15.21
N MET A 10 11.60 9.36 -15.84
CA MET A 10 12.70 8.65 -15.42
C MET A 10 13.07 8.93 -14.08
N GLY A 11 13.45 8.04 -13.39
CA GLY A 11 14.00 8.15 -12.09
C GLY A 11 13.01 8.29 -10.97
N ASN A 12 11.85 8.71 -11.29
CA ASN A 12 10.91 8.91 -10.27
C ASN A 12 9.60 8.35 -10.48
N ASP A 13 9.54 7.26 -11.12
CA ASP A 13 8.31 6.68 -11.51
C ASP A 13 7.79 5.78 -10.42
N ARG A 14 7.26 6.36 -9.38
CA ARG A 14 6.64 5.57 -8.32
C ARG A 14 5.17 5.46 -8.64
N SER A 15 4.78 4.30 -9.13
CA SER A 15 3.39 4.11 -9.50
C SER A 15 2.77 2.85 -8.92
N THR A 16 3.53 2.05 -8.22
CA THR A 16 3.03 0.77 -7.74
C THR A 16 2.40 0.92 -6.36
N ILE A 17 1.23 0.32 -6.20
CA ILE A 17 0.58 0.19 -4.90
C ILE A 17 0.80 -1.25 -4.45
N VAL A 18 1.27 -1.44 -3.23
CA VAL A 18 1.45 -2.76 -2.66
C VAL A 18 0.35 -2.98 -1.65
N VAL A 19 -0.38 -4.09 -1.77
CA VAL A 19 -1.47 -4.45 -0.87
C VAL A 19 -1.09 -5.73 -0.13
N VAL A 20 -1.21 -5.72 1.18
CA VAL A 20 -0.84 -6.86 2.01
C VAL A 20 -1.98 -7.19 2.97
N ASP A 21 -2.48 -8.41 2.90
CA ASP A 21 -3.54 -8.87 3.80
C ASP A 21 -3.49 -10.38 3.77
N ASP A 22 -3.52 -11.04 4.93
CA ASP A 22 -3.42 -12.49 4.94
C ASP A 22 -4.68 -13.19 4.43
N GLU A 23 -5.75 -12.42 4.19
CA GLU A 23 -6.94 -12.98 3.56
C GLU A 23 -6.85 -12.74 2.06
N SER A 24 -6.66 -13.82 1.32
CA SER A 24 -6.45 -13.71 -0.13
C SER A 24 -7.62 -13.08 -0.86
N ASP A 25 -8.84 -13.29 -0.37
CA ASP A 25 -10.01 -12.69 -1.02
C ASP A 25 -9.96 -11.16 -0.95
N LEU A 26 -9.48 -10.62 0.15
CA LEU A 26 -9.38 -9.18 0.28
C LEU A 26 -8.28 -8.63 -0.61
N VAL A 27 -7.15 -9.32 -0.68
CA VAL A 27 -6.07 -8.90 -1.57
C VAL A 27 -6.60 -8.87 -3.01
N PHE A 28 -7.32 -9.91 -3.40
CA PHE A 28 -7.85 -9.99 -4.76
C PHE A 28 -8.83 -8.85 -5.02
N MET A 29 -9.75 -8.60 -4.09
CA MET A 29 -10.74 -7.56 -4.26
C MET A 29 -10.08 -6.19 -4.39
N PHE A 30 -9.13 -5.89 -3.52
CA PHE A 30 -8.44 -4.61 -3.56
C PHE A 30 -7.69 -4.46 -4.87
N LYS A 31 -7.00 -5.53 -5.29
CA LYS A 31 -6.22 -5.47 -6.51
C LYS A 31 -7.11 -5.23 -7.73
N VAL A 32 -8.19 -5.98 -7.85
CA VAL A 32 -9.08 -5.82 -8.99
C VAL A 32 -9.71 -4.42 -9.00
N THR A 33 -10.19 -3.97 -7.86
CA THR A 33 -10.83 -2.66 -7.78
C THR A 33 -9.87 -1.56 -8.20
N LEU A 34 -8.65 -1.61 -7.70
CA LEU A 34 -7.69 -0.56 -8.00
C LEU A 34 -7.21 -0.64 -9.44
N GLU A 35 -6.98 -1.85 -9.94
CA GLU A 35 -6.54 -2.00 -11.33
C GLU A 35 -7.59 -1.53 -12.31
N MET A 36 -8.86 -1.76 -12.00
CA MET A 36 -9.92 -1.28 -12.86
C MET A 36 -10.00 0.24 -12.90
N ASN A 37 -9.37 0.89 -11.96
CA ASN A 37 -9.34 2.34 -11.91
C ASN A 37 -7.97 2.90 -12.30
N GLY A 38 -7.17 2.10 -12.96
CA GLY A 38 -5.94 2.60 -13.57
C GLY A 38 -4.69 2.51 -12.74
N TYR A 39 -4.74 1.87 -11.57
CA TYR A 39 -3.57 1.79 -10.72
C TYR A 39 -2.81 0.48 -10.98
N ASN A 40 -1.50 0.51 -10.75
CA ASN A 40 -0.68 -0.69 -10.78
C ASN A 40 -0.62 -1.27 -9.37
N VAL A 41 -0.98 -2.54 -9.21
CA VAL A 41 -1.08 -3.12 -7.87
C VAL A 41 -0.36 -4.45 -7.82
N ILE A 42 0.38 -4.67 -6.75
CA ILE A 42 0.98 -5.96 -6.46
C ILE A 42 0.46 -6.36 -5.10
N GLY A 43 -0.09 -7.56 -5.01
CA GLY A 43 -0.69 -8.06 -3.78
C GLY A 43 0.13 -9.15 -3.14
N PHE A 44 0.14 -9.16 -1.82
CA PHE A 44 0.80 -10.19 -1.05
C PHE A 44 -0.11 -10.67 0.06
N THR A 45 -0.10 -11.97 0.32
CA THR A 45 -0.82 -12.50 1.47
C THR A 45 0.12 -12.78 2.64
N ASN A 46 1.41 -12.54 2.45
CA ASN A 46 2.41 -12.77 3.48
C ASN A 46 3.23 -11.49 3.65
N PRO A 47 3.24 -10.91 4.85
CA PRO A 47 3.94 -9.64 5.04
C PRO A 47 5.45 -9.74 4.91
N VAL A 48 6.03 -10.90 5.18
CA VAL A 48 7.47 -11.05 5.02
C VAL A 48 7.85 -11.01 3.56
N GLU A 49 7.02 -11.62 2.70
CA GLU A 49 7.25 -11.57 1.26
C GLU A 49 7.12 -10.15 0.73
N ALA A 50 6.13 -9.41 1.27
CA ALA A 50 5.97 -8.02 0.87
C ALA A 50 7.21 -7.20 1.25
N LEU A 51 7.73 -7.45 2.45
CA LEU A 51 8.92 -6.74 2.90
C LEU A 51 10.11 -7.06 2.01
N GLU A 52 10.29 -8.33 1.65
CA GLU A 52 11.40 -8.71 0.78
C GLU A 52 11.28 -8.06 -0.60
N TYR A 53 10.06 -8.01 -1.13
CA TYR A 53 9.82 -7.36 -2.40
C TYR A 53 10.19 -5.87 -2.30
N LEU A 54 9.75 -5.21 -1.23
CA LEU A 54 9.96 -3.78 -1.10
C LEU A 54 11.41 -3.43 -0.81
N LYS A 55 12.17 -4.32 -0.18
CA LYS A 55 13.59 -4.07 -0.01
C LYS A 55 14.28 -3.87 -1.36
N LYS A 56 13.79 -4.54 -2.39
CA LYS A 56 14.39 -4.46 -3.71
C LYS A 56 13.71 -3.47 -4.63
N ASN A 57 12.45 -3.16 -4.36
CA ASN A 57 11.66 -2.36 -5.30
C ASN A 57 10.99 -1.15 -4.66
N HIS A 58 11.53 -0.68 -3.54
CA HIS A 58 10.90 0.42 -2.81
C HIS A 58 10.77 1.67 -3.66
N ASP A 59 11.72 1.91 -4.54
CA ASP A 59 11.72 3.11 -5.35
C ASP A 59 10.58 3.14 -6.37
N LYS A 60 9.92 2.01 -6.60
CA LYS A 60 8.78 1.96 -7.51
C LYS A 60 7.46 2.07 -6.79
N CYS A 61 7.47 1.97 -5.47
CA CYS A 61 6.24 1.94 -4.69
C CYS A 61 5.85 3.33 -4.22
N THR A 62 4.60 3.67 -4.41
CA THR A 62 4.08 4.94 -3.94
C THR A 62 3.24 4.79 -2.69
N LEU A 63 2.57 3.66 -2.53
CA LEU A 63 1.63 3.46 -1.44
C LEU A 63 1.63 2.01 -0.99
N LEU A 64 1.64 1.80 0.31
CA LEU A 64 1.47 0.49 0.91
C LEU A 64 0.13 0.48 1.64
N ILE A 65 -0.72 -0.48 1.33
CA ILE A 65 -1.97 -0.69 2.04
C ILE A 65 -1.83 -2.04 2.73
N THR A 66 -1.90 -2.06 4.04
CA THR A 66 -1.69 -3.30 4.78
C THR A 66 -2.75 -3.50 5.84
N ASP A 67 -3.13 -4.76 6.06
CA ASP A 67 -3.93 -5.12 7.21
C ASP A 67 -3.07 -4.95 8.46
N TYR A 68 -3.71 -4.78 9.60
CA TYR A 68 -2.95 -4.68 10.85
C TYR A 68 -2.58 -6.05 11.38
N ARG A 69 -3.55 -6.94 11.53
CA ARG A 69 -3.29 -8.22 12.20
C ARG A 69 -2.98 -9.30 11.18
N MET A 70 -1.74 -9.72 11.17
CA MET A 70 -1.26 -10.75 10.25
C MET A 70 -0.25 -11.63 10.99
N PRO A 71 -0.05 -12.86 10.52
CA PRO A 71 0.98 -13.71 11.11
C PRO A 71 2.36 -13.11 10.93
N GLU A 72 3.23 -13.39 11.83
CA GLU A 72 4.64 -13.03 11.81
C GLU A 72 4.92 -11.58 12.14
N ILE A 73 4.49 -10.63 11.33
CA ILE A 73 4.63 -9.22 11.67
C ILE A 73 3.30 -8.55 11.40
N ASN A 74 2.94 -7.60 12.25
CA ASN A 74 1.68 -6.91 12.07
C ASN A 74 1.89 -5.71 11.15
N GLY A 75 0.79 -5.04 10.82
CA GLY A 75 0.84 -3.93 9.87
C GLY A 75 1.67 -2.76 10.35
N CYS A 76 1.68 -2.47 11.64
CA CYS A 76 2.50 -1.39 12.16
C CYS A 76 3.98 -1.72 12.08
N GLU A 77 4.33 -2.97 12.36
CA GLU A 77 5.72 -3.40 12.24
C GLU A 77 6.17 -3.35 10.80
N LEU A 78 5.32 -3.81 9.89
CA LEU A 78 5.65 -3.75 8.47
C LEU A 78 5.83 -2.30 8.03
N ALA A 79 4.88 -1.44 8.41
CA ALA A 79 4.93 -0.04 8.03
C ALA A 79 6.19 0.64 8.54
N THR A 80 6.57 0.35 9.77
CA THR A 80 7.76 0.94 10.35
C THR A 80 9.01 0.52 9.58
N LYS A 81 9.09 -0.77 9.24
CA LYS A 81 10.24 -1.25 8.48
C LYS A 81 10.29 -0.63 7.09
N ILE A 82 9.13 -0.47 6.46
CA ILE A 82 9.08 0.13 5.14
C ILE A 82 9.50 1.60 5.18
N LYS A 83 9.06 2.33 6.20
CA LYS A 83 9.46 3.73 6.33
C LYS A 83 10.96 3.88 6.56
N GLU A 84 11.56 2.91 7.22
CA GLU A 84 13.01 2.92 7.41
C GLU A 84 13.73 2.68 6.09
N ILE A 85 13.13 1.90 5.19
CA ILE A 85 13.73 1.64 3.89
C ILE A 85 13.53 2.84 2.98
N ASP A 86 12.34 3.43 2.98
CA ASP A 86 12.05 4.54 2.08
C ASP A 86 10.91 5.36 2.64
N GLU A 87 11.22 6.48 3.24
CA GLU A 87 10.21 7.28 3.92
C GLU A 87 9.22 7.92 2.98
N LYS A 88 9.47 7.89 1.68
CA LYS A 88 8.55 8.48 0.72
C LYS A 88 7.33 7.61 0.46
N ILE A 89 7.37 6.35 0.84
CA ILE A 89 6.22 5.47 0.65
C ILE A 89 5.17 5.84 1.67
N LYS A 90 3.96 6.13 1.21
CA LYS A 90 2.86 6.40 2.11
C LYS A 90 2.25 5.09 2.56
N VAL A 91 1.71 5.05 3.77
CA VAL A 91 1.20 3.82 4.33
C VAL A 91 -0.21 4.04 4.86
N ILE A 92 -1.12 3.13 4.50
CA ILE A 92 -2.46 3.06 5.05
C ILE A 92 -2.59 1.71 5.72
N ILE A 93 -3.03 1.69 6.97
CA ILE A 93 -3.27 0.46 7.70
C ILE A 93 -4.77 0.28 7.82
N ILE A 94 -5.29 -0.85 7.37
CA ILE A 94 -6.71 -1.15 7.43
C ILE A 94 -6.90 -2.23 8.47
N THR A 95 -7.79 -1.99 9.43
CA THR A 95 -7.91 -2.90 10.54
C THR A 95 -9.35 -2.99 11.04
N ALA A 96 -9.70 -4.17 11.55
CA ALA A 96 -10.97 -4.34 12.24
C ALA A 96 -10.89 -3.92 13.71
N TYR A 97 -9.68 -3.66 14.20
CA TYR A 97 -9.50 -3.37 15.61
C TYR A 97 -9.56 -1.88 15.87
N GLU A 98 -10.25 -1.51 16.95
CA GLU A 98 -10.39 -0.11 17.28
C GLU A 98 -9.28 0.40 18.15
N ASN A 99 -8.70 -0.46 18.95
CA ASN A 99 -7.70 -0.05 19.90
C ASN A 99 -6.34 -0.59 19.52
N ILE A 100 -5.63 0.17 18.73
CA ILE A 100 -4.27 -0.18 18.38
C ILE A 100 -3.39 0.66 19.27
N ILE A 101 -2.59 0.00 20.09
CA ILE A 101 -1.78 0.71 21.04
C ILE A 101 -0.41 1.07 20.54
N GLU A 102 0.00 0.55 19.42
CA GLU A 102 1.29 0.96 18.89
C GLU A 102 1.21 2.37 18.34
N ASN A 103 2.36 2.99 18.23
CA ASN A 103 2.45 4.33 17.70
C ASN A 103 2.16 4.30 16.20
N THR A 104 1.05 4.89 15.80
CA THR A 104 0.67 4.91 14.39
C THR A 104 0.58 6.33 13.86
N PHE A 105 1.28 7.27 14.50
CA PHE A 105 1.20 8.65 14.12
C PHE A 105 1.50 8.93 12.67
N ASP A 106 2.40 8.16 12.09
CA ASP A 106 2.84 8.41 10.74
C ASP A 106 2.04 7.63 9.71
N PHE A 107 0.99 6.95 10.12
CA PHE A 107 0.23 6.10 9.22
C PHE A 107 -1.25 6.44 9.31
N GLU A 108 -1.93 6.35 8.19
CA GLU A 108 -3.37 6.53 8.19
C GLU A 108 -4.03 5.21 8.56
N LEU A 109 -4.99 5.25 9.48
CA LEU A 109 -5.72 4.05 9.89
C LEU A 109 -7.13 4.12 9.36
N ILE A 110 -7.55 3.04 8.71
CA ILE A 110 -8.90 2.93 8.18
C ILE A 110 -9.55 1.70 8.79
N LYS A 111 -10.76 1.85 9.27
CA LYS A 111 -11.44 0.75 9.92
C LYS A 111 -12.15 -0.14 8.92
N LYS A 112 -12.04 -1.45 9.09
CA LYS A 112 -12.79 -2.41 8.28
C LYS A 112 -14.24 -2.43 8.74
N PRO A 113 -15.17 -2.77 7.86
CA PRO A 113 -15.00 -3.07 6.46
C PRO A 113 -14.89 -1.79 5.65
N ILE A 114 -14.12 -1.83 4.57
CA ILE A 114 -13.96 -0.68 3.73
C ILE A 114 -14.68 -0.93 2.42
N SER A 115 -15.50 0.02 2.00
CA SER A 115 -16.22 -0.10 0.74
C SER A 115 -15.28 0.22 -0.41
N THR A 116 -15.67 -0.17 -1.62
CA THR A 116 -14.86 0.15 -2.78
C THR A 116 -14.78 1.66 -2.99
N THR A 117 -15.89 2.37 -2.72
CA THR A 117 -15.87 3.81 -2.84
C THR A 117 -14.87 4.43 -1.89
N LYS A 118 -14.89 3.98 -0.64
CA LYS A 118 -13.96 4.51 0.35
C LYS A 118 -12.52 4.18 0.00
N LEU A 119 -12.28 2.96 -0.48
CA LEU A 119 -10.95 2.56 -0.89
C LEU A 119 -10.42 3.49 -1.97
N LEU A 120 -11.24 3.75 -2.98
CA LEU A 120 -10.80 4.61 -4.08
C LEU A 120 -10.57 6.05 -3.61
N GLU A 121 -11.40 6.54 -2.71
CA GLU A 121 -11.21 7.87 -2.16
C GLU A 121 -9.89 7.99 -1.41
N VAL A 122 -9.61 7.01 -0.57
CA VAL A 122 -8.42 7.05 0.26
C VAL A 122 -7.17 6.93 -0.59
N VAL A 123 -7.21 6.06 -1.59
CA VAL A 123 -6.07 5.89 -2.49
C VAL A 123 -5.83 7.18 -3.27
N ALA A 124 -6.89 7.77 -3.82
CA ALA A 124 -6.72 9.00 -4.59
C ALA A 124 -6.15 10.13 -3.73
N LYS A 125 -6.57 10.18 -2.48
CA LYS A 125 -6.08 11.21 -1.59
C LYS A 125 -4.60 11.05 -1.28
N ASN A 126 -4.13 9.81 -1.24
CA ASN A 126 -2.75 9.52 -0.88
C ASN A 126 -1.79 9.43 -2.05
N ILE A 127 -2.29 9.35 -3.26
CA ILE A 127 -1.44 9.34 -4.43
C ILE A 127 -1.63 10.67 -5.14
N ASP A 128 -0.60 11.48 -5.11
CA ASP A 128 -0.68 12.76 -5.70
C ASP A 128 -0.46 12.64 -7.15
N ILE A 129 -1.48 12.80 -7.89
CA ILE A 129 -1.38 12.65 -9.24
C ILE A 129 -1.06 13.84 -9.93
N LYS A 130 -0.97 14.79 -9.64
CA LYS A 130 -0.74 15.90 -10.32
C LYS A 130 0.25 16.15 -10.91
#